data_efe07089a33761f5f7d5e7c9ddfdfe84
#
_entry.id   efe07089a33761f5f7d5e7c9ddfdfe84
#
_cell.length_a   1.000
_cell.length_b   1.000
_cell.length_c   1.000
_cell.angle_alpha   90.00
_cell.angle_beta   90.00
_cell.angle_gamma   90.00
#
_symmetry.space_group_name_H-M   'P 1'
#
loop_
_entity.id
_entity.type
_entity.pdbx_description
1 polymer ?
#
loop_
_entity_poly.entity_id
_entity_poly.type
_entity_poly.pdbx_seq_one_letter_code
_entity_poly.pdbx_strand_id
1 'polypeptide(L)'
;MKILILGLILSLYLLVCSVAAQTRLKVAYPTTVGSMAVLWMTKEAKLFEKHGLEVELIYVAGSSRVVQAMLAKDIPISEIAIPAVIQANLAGADLVMLAGPNHKPGQKIMVKPEIKRREDLKGKRIGITRFGTSDDFLLRYVLGQWNLQPDRDVALIQMGGSQETLAGIASRAIDGGMLSSPLHLQAAKLGYRLLADLSAIGIDYQGAGVVTTRSYVRESPDIVRRYLRAYVEGLHRFKTDKNFAVKVIGKYSRITDQEALEETYQHYAVKVMPKVPYPTVKGIQMVLDEIGSRTPKAKNLGPENFIDVSYLKELEQSGFIKKLYGD
;
A
#
# COMPACT_ATOMS: atom_id res chain seq x y z
N MET A 1 25.00 -62.86 4.17
CA MET A 1 25.60 -61.62 3.62
C MET A 1 24.73 -60.91 2.59
N LYS A 2 23.98 -61.60 1.72
CA LYS A 2 23.08 -60.94 0.71
C LYS A 2 21.81 -60.28 1.27
N ILE A 3 21.28 -60.71 2.42
CA ILE A 3 20.06 -60.18 3.05
C ILE A 3 20.34 -58.88 3.81
N LEU A 4 21.55 -58.66 4.35
CA LEU A 4 21.91 -57.42 5.04
C LEU A 4 22.11 -56.25 4.09
N ILE A 5 22.50 -56.47 2.85
CA ILE A 5 22.73 -55.42 1.84
C ILE A 5 21.40 -54.90 1.29
N LEU A 6 20.37 -55.74 1.21
CA LEU A 6 19.05 -55.32 0.72
C LEU A 6 18.31 -54.40 1.72
N GLY A 7 18.53 -54.61 3.05
CA GLY A 7 17.98 -53.76 4.09
C GLY A 7 18.59 -52.34 4.15
N LEU A 8 19.86 -52.19 3.78
CA LEU A 8 20.58 -50.91 3.78
C LEU A 8 20.18 -50.02 2.59
N ILE A 9 19.80 -50.63 1.45
CA ILE A 9 19.38 -49.89 0.24
C ILE A 9 17.95 -49.37 0.40
N LEU A 10 17.09 -50.13 1.13
CA LEU A 10 15.69 -49.71 1.37
C LEU A 10 15.57 -48.57 2.38
N SER A 11 16.51 -48.45 3.34
CA SER A 11 16.52 -47.33 4.29
C SER A 11 17.09 -46.02 3.72
N LEU A 12 17.78 -46.04 2.58
CA LEU A 12 18.32 -44.86 1.93
C LEU A 12 17.29 -44.16 1.02
N TYR A 13 16.18 -44.83 0.68
CA TYR A 13 15.12 -44.27 -0.17
C TYR A 13 14.06 -43.48 0.61
N LEU A 14 14.06 -43.49 1.94
CA LEU A 14 13.09 -42.80 2.79
C LEU A 14 13.50 -41.37 3.21
N LEU A 15 14.68 -40.90 2.81
CA LEU A 15 15.15 -39.51 3.01
C LEU A 15 14.95 -38.65 1.75
N VAL A 16 13.86 -38.87 1.01
CA VAL A 16 13.36 -37.85 0.09
C VAL A 16 12.74 -36.78 0.96
N CYS A 17 13.54 -35.81 1.40
CA CYS A 17 13.02 -34.54 1.88
C CYS A 17 12.03 -34.03 0.83
N SER A 18 10.73 -34.17 1.08
CA SER A 18 9.71 -33.44 0.34
C SER A 18 10.00 -31.96 0.51
N VAL A 19 10.77 -31.40 -0.43
CA VAL A 19 10.77 -29.94 -0.61
C VAL A 19 9.33 -29.61 -0.97
N ALA A 20 8.55 -29.21 0.02
CA ALA A 20 7.19 -28.78 -0.22
C ALA A 20 7.25 -27.72 -1.31
N ALA A 21 6.64 -27.99 -2.46
CA ALA A 21 6.62 -27.06 -3.58
C ALA A 21 6.05 -25.73 -3.09
N GLN A 22 6.83 -24.66 -3.26
CA GLN A 22 6.39 -23.33 -2.86
C GLN A 22 5.14 -22.95 -3.68
N THR A 23 4.15 -22.40 -3.01
CA THR A 23 2.95 -21.91 -3.68
C THR A 23 3.27 -20.61 -4.41
N ARG A 24 3.13 -20.60 -5.74
CA ARG A 24 3.32 -19.41 -6.56
C ARG A 24 2.17 -18.43 -6.38
N LEU A 25 2.50 -17.15 -6.18
CA LEU A 25 1.52 -16.10 -5.91
C LEU A 25 1.93 -14.81 -6.61
N LYS A 26 1.05 -14.24 -7.42
CA LYS A 26 1.21 -12.90 -7.98
C LYS A 26 0.64 -11.88 -7.00
N VAL A 27 1.41 -10.84 -6.70
CA VAL A 27 1.01 -9.75 -5.80
C VAL A 27 1.25 -8.42 -6.49
N ALA A 28 0.21 -7.62 -6.67
CA ALA A 28 0.35 -6.32 -7.30
C ALA A 28 0.54 -5.20 -6.26
N TYR A 29 1.22 -4.14 -6.69
CA TYR A 29 1.34 -2.88 -5.95
C TYR A 29 1.19 -1.68 -6.89
N PRO A 30 0.47 -0.60 -6.45
CA PRO A 30 0.01 0.46 -7.36
C PRO A 30 0.95 1.64 -7.50
N THR A 31 2.02 1.74 -6.68
CA THR A 31 2.89 2.92 -6.61
C THR A 31 4.29 2.54 -6.15
N THR A 32 5.26 3.40 -6.45
CA THR A 32 6.67 3.24 -6.09
C THR A 32 7.12 4.18 -4.97
N VAL A 33 6.22 4.47 -4.02
CA VAL A 33 6.50 5.32 -2.85
C VAL A 33 6.56 4.52 -1.56
N GLY A 34 7.05 5.11 -0.49
CA GLY A 34 7.37 4.43 0.76
C GLY A 34 6.21 3.73 1.46
N SER A 35 4.95 4.02 1.11
CA SER A 35 3.80 3.29 1.64
C SER A 35 3.79 1.80 1.27
N MET A 36 4.52 1.40 0.21
CA MET A 36 4.66 -0.01 -0.23
C MET A 36 5.89 -0.70 0.39
N ALA A 37 6.65 -0.01 1.22
CA ALA A 37 7.95 -0.51 1.69
C ALA A 37 7.87 -1.86 2.43
N VAL A 38 6.78 -2.11 3.19
CA VAL A 38 6.61 -3.39 3.90
C VAL A 38 6.55 -4.57 2.93
N LEU A 39 5.79 -4.45 1.84
CA LEU A 39 5.69 -5.47 0.80
C LEU A 39 7.06 -5.75 0.16
N TRP A 40 7.79 -4.69 -0.18
CA TRP A 40 9.12 -4.81 -0.77
C TRP A 40 10.14 -5.43 0.20
N MET A 41 10.10 -5.01 1.47
CA MET A 41 10.94 -5.58 2.53
C MET A 41 10.67 -7.08 2.71
N THR A 42 9.40 -7.47 2.73
CA THR A 42 8.99 -8.88 2.85
C THR A 42 9.57 -9.72 1.71
N LYS A 43 9.54 -9.19 0.47
CA LYS A 43 10.09 -9.86 -0.71
C LYS A 43 11.62 -9.93 -0.66
N GLU A 44 12.29 -8.79 -0.49
CA GLU A 44 13.75 -8.71 -0.52
C GLU A 44 14.43 -9.47 0.63
N ALA A 45 13.74 -9.57 1.77
CA ALA A 45 14.19 -10.36 2.91
C ALA A 45 13.87 -11.87 2.78
N LYS A 46 13.29 -12.31 1.65
CA LYS A 46 12.86 -13.68 1.39
C LYS A 46 11.91 -14.24 2.45
N LEU A 47 11.10 -13.38 3.04
CA LEU A 47 10.16 -13.80 4.10
C LEU A 47 8.95 -14.53 3.52
N PHE A 48 8.55 -14.25 2.28
CA PHE A 48 7.55 -15.05 1.60
C PHE A 48 8.02 -16.48 1.40
N GLU A 49 9.24 -16.66 0.91
CA GLU A 49 9.87 -17.96 0.70
C GLU A 49 10.04 -18.72 2.03
N LYS A 50 10.41 -18.04 3.11
CA LYS A 50 10.48 -18.60 4.47
C LYS A 50 9.13 -19.19 4.91
N HIS A 51 8.02 -18.59 4.47
CA HIS A 51 6.66 -19.07 4.75
C HIS A 51 6.06 -19.90 3.62
N GLY A 52 6.88 -20.47 2.72
CA GLY A 52 6.45 -21.41 1.67
C GLY A 52 5.71 -20.77 0.50
N LEU A 53 5.89 -19.46 0.27
CA LEU A 53 5.29 -18.72 -0.84
C LEU A 53 6.37 -18.24 -1.81
N GLU A 54 6.21 -18.51 -3.10
CA GLU A 54 7.00 -17.91 -4.18
C GLU A 54 6.22 -16.70 -4.74
N VAL A 55 6.53 -15.49 -4.24
CA VAL A 55 5.79 -14.28 -4.61
C VAL A 55 6.47 -13.56 -5.76
N GLU A 56 5.71 -13.32 -6.83
CA GLU A 56 6.05 -12.40 -7.91
C GLU A 56 5.40 -11.05 -7.66
N LEU A 57 6.20 -9.97 -7.52
CA LEU A 57 5.69 -8.62 -7.37
C LEU A 57 5.46 -7.96 -8.73
N ILE A 58 4.23 -7.49 -8.97
CA ILE A 58 3.82 -6.86 -10.22
C ILE A 58 3.43 -5.39 -9.98
N TYR A 59 4.16 -4.46 -10.59
CA TYR A 59 3.78 -3.06 -10.58
C TYR A 59 2.64 -2.79 -11.56
N VAL A 60 1.51 -2.30 -11.06
CA VAL A 60 0.34 -1.90 -11.85
C VAL A 60 -0.09 -0.51 -11.40
N ALA A 61 0.28 0.52 -12.15
CA ALA A 61 0.10 1.91 -11.76
C ALA A 61 -1.37 2.27 -11.43
N GLY A 62 -1.60 2.68 -10.16
CA GLY A 62 -2.89 3.12 -9.62
C GLY A 62 -3.78 1.99 -9.08
N SER A 63 -4.26 2.15 -7.84
CA SER A 63 -5.08 1.15 -7.13
C SER A 63 -6.34 0.73 -7.91
N SER A 64 -6.97 1.63 -8.64
CA SER A 64 -8.17 1.31 -9.44
C SER A 64 -7.89 0.30 -10.56
N ARG A 65 -6.69 0.31 -11.17
CA ARG A 65 -6.29 -0.71 -12.16
C ARG A 65 -5.96 -2.05 -11.49
N VAL A 66 -5.31 -1.99 -10.33
CA VAL A 66 -5.04 -3.21 -9.55
C VAL A 66 -6.36 -3.90 -9.17
N VAL A 67 -7.38 -3.13 -8.76
CA VAL A 67 -8.73 -3.67 -8.49
C VAL A 67 -9.28 -4.42 -9.71
N GLN A 68 -9.14 -3.87 -10.93
CA GLN A 68 -9.60 -4.54 -12.15
C GLN A 68 -8.89 -5.89 -12.36
N ALA A 69 -7.57 -5.96 -12.14
CA ALA A 69 -6.81 -7.21 -12.23
C ALA A 69 -7.22 -8.22 -11.12
N MET A 70 -7.56 -7.74 -9.92
CA MET A 70 -8.07 -8.60 -8.84
C MET A 70 -9.46 -9.19 -9.20
N LEU A 71 -10.36 -8.37 -9.73
CA LEU A 71 -11.69 -8.82 -10.15
C LEU A 71 -11.64 -9.79 -11.35
N ALA A 72 -10.64 -9.64 -12.23
CA ALA A 72 -10.33 -10.60 -13.31
C ALA A 72 -9.68 -11.90 -12.78
N LYS A 73 -9.39 -12.00 -11.47
CA LYS A 73 -8.69 -13.12 -10.82
C LYS A 73 -7.23 -13.32 -11.25
N ASP A 74 -6.62 -12.33 -11.93
CA ASP A 74 -5.20 -12.38 -12.30
C ASP A 74 -4.29 -12.14 -11.10
N ILE A 75 -4.75 -11.36 -10.13
CA ILE A 75 -4.03 -10.96 -8.92
C ILE A 75 -4.89 -11.32 -7.69
N PRO A 76 -4.54 -12.35 -6.93
CA PRO A 76 -5.32 -12.77 -5.77
C PRO A 76 -5.12 -11.89 -4.53
N ILE A 77 -3.92 -11.35 -4.32
CA ILE A 77 -3.58 -10.45 -3.19
C ILE A 77 -2.86 -9.21 -3.72
N SER A 78 -3.13 -8.08 -3.11
CA SER A 78 -2.49 -6.81 -3.47
C SER A 78 -2.36 -5.88 -2.27
N GLU A 79 -1.52 -4.84 -2.39
CA GLU A 79 -1.47 -3.74 -1.43
C GLU A 79 -2.06 -2.48 -2.08
N ILE A 80 -3.32 -2.18 -1.79
CA ILE A 80 -4.08 -1.07 -2.38
C ILE A 80 -4.76 -0.18 -1.33
N ALA A 81 -5.11 1.04 -1.76
CA ALA A 81 -5.73 2.04 -0.89
C ALA A 81 -7.22 1.76 -0.63
N ILE A 82 -7.67 2.06 0.60
CA ILE A 82 -9.06 1.82 1.03
C ILE A 82 -10.11 2.55 0.19
N PRO A 83 -9.90 3.77 -0.35
CA PRO A 83 -10.90 4.39 -1.24
C PRO A 83 -11.23 3.54 -2.46
N ALA A 84 -10.22 2.87 -3.05
CA ALA A 84 -10.44 1.98 -4.20
C ALA A 84 -11.23 0.71 -3.81
N VAL A 85 -10.98 0.16 -2.62
CA VAL A 85 -11.72 -0.99 -2.07
C VAL A 85 -13.19 -0.62 -1.87
N ILE A 86 -13.46 0.52 -1.22
CA ILE A 86 -14.82 0.99 -0.96
C ILE A 86 -15.58 1.20 -2.27
N GLN A 87 -14.99 1.91 -3.22
CA GLN A 87 -15.64 2.16 -4.51
C GLN A 87 -15.93 0.87 -5.29
N ALA A 88 -14.99 -0.09 -5.29
CA ALA A 88 -15.21 -1.38 -5.94
C ALA A 88 -16.36 -2.16 -5.28
N ASN A 89 -16.43 -2.18 -3.95
CA ASN A 89 -17.49 -2.90 -3.21
C ASN A 89 -18.85 -2.22 -3.39
N LEU A 90 -18.91 -0.89 -3.49
CA LEU A 90 -20.15 -0.17 -3.86
C LEU A 90 -20.65 -0.53 -5.27
N ALA A 91 -19.72 -0.95 -6.15
CA ALA A 91 -20.02 -1.47 -7.49
C ALA A 91 -20.28 -2.99 -7.52
N GLY A 92 -20.28 -3.67 -6.36
CA GLY A 92 -20.61 -5.09 -6.23
C GLY A 92 -19.43 -6.03 -6.10
N ALA A 93 -18.20 -5.53 -5.90
CA ALA A 93 -17.04 -6.37 -5.54
C ALA A 93 -17.14 -6.91 -4.10
N ASP A 94 -16.31 -7.91 -3.77
CA ASP A 94 -16.20 -8.52 -2.45
C ASP A 94 -14.81 -8.32 -1.81
N LEU A 95 -14.15 -7.20 -2.10
CA LEU A 95 -12.83 -6.90 -1.59
C LEU A 95 -12.82 -6.70 -0.08
N VAL A 96 -11.73 -7.15 0.56
CA VAL A 96 -11.54 -7.02 2.01
C VAL A 96 -10.08 -6.72 2.34
N MET A 97 -9.83 -5.76 3.23
CA MET A 97 -8.50 -5.42 3.74
C MET A 97 -8.18 -6.29 4.95
N LEU A 98 -7.07 -7.00 4.88
CA LEU A 98 -6.60 -7.94 5.92
C LEU A 98 -5.58 -7.30 6.86
N ALA A 99 -4.80 -6.34 6.38
CA ALA A 99 -3.84 -5.56 7.14
C ALA A 99 -3.74 -4.15 6.57
N GLY A 100 -3.60 -3.15 7.43
CA GLY A 100 -3.60 -1.74 7.04
C GLY A 100 -2.56 -0.91 7.82
N PRO A 101 -1.26 -0.96 7.47
CA PRO A 101 -0.23 -0.26 8.24
C PRO A 101 -0.23 1.27 8.05
N ASN A 102 -0.86 1.78 6.99
CA ASN A 102 -0.80 3.21 6.65
C ASN A 102 -1.97 3.98 7.28
N HIS A 103 -1.78 4.51 8.49
CA HIS A 103 -2.82 5.17 9.30
C HIS A 103 -2.93 6.69 9.06
N LYS A 104 -2.11 7.25 8.19
CA LYS A 104 -2.14 8.69 7.83
C LYS A 104 -1.92 8.86 6.33
N PRO A 105 -2.41 9.96 5.75
CA PRO A 105 -2.04 10.31 4.38
C PRO A 105 -0.52 10.49 4.28
N GLY A 106 0.08 9.94 3.23
CA GLY A 106 1.49 10.21 2.90
C GLY A 106 1.66 11.31 1.85
N GLN A 107 0.53 11.77 1.28
CA GLN A 107 0.49 12.69 0.16
C GLN A 107 0.83 14.12 0.57
N LYS A 108 1.52 14.78 -0.35
CA LYS A 108 1.85 16.21 -0.29
C LYS A 108 1.41 16.85 -1.62
N ILE A 109 0.89 18.06 -1.55
CA ILE A 109 0.55 18.85 -2.74
C ILE A 109 1.77 19.69 -3.08
N MET A 110 2.47 19.29 -4.16
CA MET A 110 3.63 20.01 -4.71
C MET A 110 3.16 20.88 -5.87
N VAL A 111 3.53 22.16 -5.87
CA VAL A 111 3.04 23.14 -6.86
C VAL A 111 4.17 24.02 -7.39
N LYS A 112 3.95 24.65 -8.54
CA LYS A 112 4.85 25.67 -9.09
C LYS A 112 5.09 26.79 -8.07
N PRO A 113 6.27 27.44 -8.06
CA PRO A 113 6.66 28.42 -7.04
C PRO A 113 5.75 29.66 -7.00
N GLU A 114 5.09 30.03 -8.11
CA GLU A 114 4.12 31.13 -8.17
C GLU A 114 2.80 30.87 -7.45
N ILE A 115 2.45 29.59 -7.21
CA ILE A 115 1.28 29.19 -6.42
C ILE A 115 1.66 29.23 -4.94
N LYS A 116 1.29 30.31 -4.24
CA LYS A 116 1.76 30.58 -2.88
C LYS A 116 0.77 30.15 -1.80
N ARG A 117 -0.51 30.12 -2.12
CA ARG A 117 -1.62 29.80 -1.21
C ARG A 117 -2.68 28.99 -1.94
N ARG A 118 -3.59 28.37 -1.17
CA ARG A 118 -4.62 27.47 -1.69
C ARG A 118 -5.56 28.12 -2.72
N GLU A 119 -5.82 29.43 -2.56
CA GLU A 119 -6.69 30.20 -3.47
C GLU A 119 -6.09 30.32 -4.88
N ASP A 120 -4.75 30.28 -4.99
CA ASP A 120 -4.03 30.37 -6.26
C ASP A 120 -4.18 29.08 -7.10
N LEU A 121 -4.79 28.02 -6.54
CA LEU A 121 -5.13 26.80 -7.27
C LEU A 121 -6.25 26.97 -8.29
N LYS A 122 -7.05 28.04 -8.22
CA LYS A 122 -8.12 28.28 -9.20
C LYS A 122 -7.56 28.34 -10.63
N GLY A 123 -8.17 27.55 -11.53
CA GLY A 123 -7.76 27.44 -12.92
C GLY A 123 -6.48 26.60 -13.12
N LYS A 124 -5.92 25.97 -12.08
CA LYS A 124 -4.71 25.17 -12.16
C LYS A 124 -5.01 23.69 -12.42
N ARG A 125 -4.00 23.00 -12.99
CA ARG A 125 -4.02 21.56 -13.30
C ARG A 125 -3.17 20.84 -12.26
N ILE A 126 -3.80 19.99 -11.45
CA ILE A 126 -3.11 19.22 -10.41
C ILE A 126 -3.13 17.74 -10.80
N GLY A 127 -1.94 17.15 -10.92
CA GLY A 127 -1.76 15.74 -11.25
C GLY A 127 -2.11 14.82 -10.08
N ILE A 128 -2.85 13.79 -10.40
CA ILE A 128 -3.16 12.65 -9.52
C ILE A 128 -2.77 11.35 -10.23
N THR A 129 -2.58 10.26 -9.50
CA THR A 129 -2.30 8.98 -10.14
C THR A 129 -3.47 8.55 -11.03
N ARG A 130 -4.64 8.28 -10.45
CA ARG A 130 -5.88 7.94 -11.16
C ARG A 130 -7.09 8.33 -10.34
N PHE A 131 -8.24 8.45 -10.98
CA PHE A 131 -9.52 8.55 -10.27
C PHE A 131 -9.78 7.29 -9.44
N GLY A 132 -10.38 7.46 -8.26
CA GLY A 132 -10.65 6.41 -7.30
C GLY A 132 -9.45 5.94 -6.47
N THR A 133 -8.31 6.60 -6.57
CA THR A 133 -7.13 6.34 -5.72
C THR A 133 -7.09 7.26 -4.49
N SER A 134 -6.08 7.04 -3.61
CA SER A 134 -5.84 7.96 -2.48
C SER A 134 -5.60 9.39 -2.92
N ASP A 135 -4.89 9.61 -4.04
CA ASP A 135 -4.57 10.96 -4.52
C ASP A 135 -5.84 11.71 -4.92
N ASP A 136 -6.71 11.06 -5.69
CA ASP A 136 -8.01 11.61 -6.10
C ASP A 136 -8.90 11.91 -4.87
N PHE A 137 -9.03 10.92 -3.99
CA PHE A 137 -9.84 11.06 -2.78
C PHE A 137 -9.36 12.23 -1.91
N LEU A 138 -8.06 12.24 -1.57
CA LEU A 138 -7.50 13.23 -0.66
C LEU A 138 -7.46 14.63 -1.28
N LEU A 139 -7.19 14.74 -2.59
CA LEU A 139 -7.20 16.04 -3.25
C LEU A 139 -8.63 16.62 -3.27
N ARG A 140 -9.65 15.81 -3.62
CA ARG A 140 -11.06 16.24 -3.57
C ARG A 140 -11.48 16.67 -2.17
N TYR A 141 -11.09 15.88 -1.15
CA TYR A 141 -11.36 16.20 0.24
C TYR A 141 -10.79 17.55 0.64
N VAL A 142 -9.50 17.79 0.43
CA VAL A 142 -8.88 19.05 0.86
C VAL A 142 -9.34 20.25 0.04
N LEU A 143 -9.61 20.09 -1.25
CA LEU A 143 -10.20 21.16 -2.07
C LEU A 143 -11.57 21.54 -1.52
N GLY A 144 -12.40 20.59 -1.12
CA GLY A 144 -13.69 20.85 -0.46
C GLY A 144 -13.51 21.64 0.85
N GLN A 145 -12.56 21.26 1.69
CA GLN A 145 -12.22 22.00 2.93
C GLN A 145 -11.72 23.43 2.66
N TRP A 146 -11.17 23.67 1.49
CA TRP A 146 -10.69 24.99 1.05
C TRP A 146 -11.73 25.80 0.25
N ASN A 147 -12.98 25.32 0.17
CA ASN A 147 -14.03 25.91 -0.64
C ASN A 147 -13.69 26.03 -2.14
N LEU A 148 -12.88 25.09 -2.64
CA LEU A 148 -12.53 24.93 -4.05
C LEU A 148 -13.26 23.71 -4.60
N GLN A 149 -13.95 23.87 -5.73
CA GLN A 149 -14.66 22.74 -6.34
C GLN A 149 -13.74 21.94 -7.27
N PRO A 150 -13.52 20.65 -6.98
CA PRO A 150 -12.80 19.76 -7.90
C PRO A 150 -13.47 19.77 -9.29
N ASP A 151 -12.64 19.68 -10.32
CA ASP A 151 -13.01 19.65 -11.76
C ASP A 151 -13.64 20.96 -12.30
N ARG A 152 -14.07 21.87 -11.44
CA ARG A 152 -14.57 23.20 -11.82
C ARG A 152 -13.53 24.29 -11.53
N ASP A 153 -13.08 24.41 -10.29
CA ASP A 153 -12.11 25.43 -9.88
C ASP A 153 -10.66 24.93 -10.06
N VAL A 154 -10.43 23.62 -9.90
CA VAL A 154 -9.12 22.97 -10.03
C VAL A 154 -9.28 21.73 -10.91
N ALA A 155 -8.56 21.67 -12.02
CA ALA A 155 -8.58 20.51 -12.91
C ALA A 155 -7.72 19.36 -12.32
N LEU A 156 -8.32 18.19 -12.12
CA LEU A 156 -7.63 16.97 -11.70
C LEU A 156 -7.19 16.19 -12.94
N ILE A 157 -5.87 16.04 -13.12
CA ILE A 157 -5.28 15.39 -14.30
C ILE A 157 -4.76 14.01 -13.93
N GLN A 158 -5.32 12.96 -14.55
CA GLN A 158 -4.82 11.60 -14.37
C GLN A 158 -3.48 11.43 -15.09
N MET A 159 -2.42 11.24 -14.31
CA MET A 159 -1.06 11.02 -14.83
C MET A 159 -0.73 9.54 -15.05
N GLY A 160 -1.49 8.63 -14.40
CA GLY A 160 -1.27 7.18 -14.50
C GLY A 160 -0.64 6.60 -13.24
N GLY A 161 0.45 7.15 -12.76
CA GLY A 161 1.17 6.71 -11.57
C GLY A 161 1.96 7.85 -10.92
N SER A 162 2.63 7.58 -9.82
CA SER A 162 3.38 8.60 -9.07
C SER A 162 4.64 9.07 -9.81
N GLN A 163 5.32 8.19 -10.56
CA GLN A 163 6.46 8.57 -11.40
C GLN A 163 6.03 9.45 -12.57
N GLU A 164 4.90 9.12 -13.19
CA GLU A 164 4.31 9.89 -14.28
C GLU A 164 3.83 11.27 -13.79
N THR A 165 3.34 11.36 -12.54
CA THR A 165 3.03 12.66 -11.90
C THR A 165 4.30 13.51 -11.74
N LEU A 166 5.40 12.92 -11.27
CA LEU A 166 6.69 13.60 -11.18
C LEU A 166 7.21 14.02 -12.57
N ALA A 167 7.06 13.15 -13.59
CA ALA A 167 7.44 13.48 -14.97
C ALA A 167 6.59 14.65 -15.52
N GLY A 168 5.29 14.68 -15.23
CA GLY A 168 4.40 15.80 -15.57
C GLY A 168 4.80 17.11 -14.91
N ILE A 169 5.31 17.05 -13.68
CA ILE A 169 5.94 18.19 -12.97
C ILE A 169 7.22 18.61 -13.71
N ALA A 170 8.12 17.70 -13.99
CA ALA A 170 9.40 17.98 -14.64
C ALA A 170 9.23 18.60 -16.03
N SER A 171 8.25 18.13 -16.82
CA SER A 171 7.92 18.67 -18.15
C SER A 171 7.04 19.94 -18.09
N ARG A 172 6.62 20.39 -16.91
CA ARG A 172 5.70 21.50 -16.70
C ARG A 172 4.31 21.30 -17.36
N ALA A 173 3.93 20.06 -17.65
CA ALA A 173 2.63 19.72 -18.22
C ALA A 173 1.47 19.95 -17.24
N ILE A 174 1.76 19.96 -15.94
CA ILE A 174 0.83 20.24 -14.84
C ILE A 174 1.39 21.36 -13.95
N ASP A 175 0.49 22.03 -13.22
CA ASP A 175 0.87 23.16 -12.35
C ASP A 175 1.26 22.71 -10.95
N GLY A 176 0.91 21.47 -10.60
CA GLY A 176 1.28 20.79 -9.38
C GLY A 176 0.86 19.34 -9.44
N GLY A 177 1.15 18.57 -8.37
CA GLY A 177 0.77 17.16 -8.29
C GLY A 177 0.74 16.62 -6.87
N MET A 178 -0.03 15.55 -6.70
CA MET A 178 -0.05 14.76 -5.47
C MET A 178 1.14 13.81 -5.47
N LEU A 179 2.06 13.98 -4.56
CA LEU A 179 3.25 13.15 -4.42
C LEU A 179 3.47 12.72 -2.97
N SER A 180 4.08 11.55 -2.78
CA SER A 180 4.51 11.06 -1.48
C SER A 180 6.03 10.87 -1.43
N SER A 181 6.60 10.62 -0.25
CA SER A 181 8.03 10.32 -0.09
C SER A 181 8.42 9.02 -0.84
N PRO A 182 9.54 9.03 -1.57
CA PRO A 182 10.53 10.11 -1.69
C PRO A 182 10.28 11.11 -2.83
N LEU A 183 9.24 10.94 -3.67
CA LEU A 183 9.08 11.68 -4.93
C LEU A 183 8.79 13.17 -4.75
N HIS A 184 8.14 13.58 -3.65
CA HIS A 184 7.91 14.99 -3.37
C HIS A 184 9.22 15.78 -3.18
N LEU A 185 10.28 15.14 -2.63
CA LEU A 185 11.60 15.77 -2.51
C LEU A 185 12.27 15.94 -3.88
N GLN A 186 12.04 15.01 -4.82
CA GLN A 186 12.49 15.20 -6.19
C GLN A 186 11.77 16.39 -6.87
N ALA A 187 10.46 16.54 -6.64
CA ALA A 187 9.72 17.71 -7.12
C ALA A 187 10.26 19.02 -6.52
N ALA A 188 10.63 19.02 -5.23
CA ALA A 188 11.25 20.16 -4.59
C ALA A 188 12.59 20.54 -5.26
N LYS A 189 13.43 19.56 -5.61
CA LYS A 189 14.68 19.79 -6.37
C LYS A 189 14.46 20.34 -7.78
N LEU A 190 13.28 20.10 -8.36
CA LEU A 190 12.86 20.70 -9.63
C LEU A 190 12.27 22.11 -9.48
N GLY A 191 12.33 22.69 -8.27
CA GLY A 191 11.85 24.04 -7.98
C GLY A 191 10.37 24.12 -7.61
N TYR A 192 9.67 22.98 -7.48
CA TYR A 192 8.30 22.96 -6.98
C TYR A 192 8.29 23.11 -5.45
N ARG A 193 7.30 23.81 -4.93
CA ARG A 193 7.16 24.05 -3.50
C ARG A 193 6.07 23.16 -2.88
N LEU A 194 6.21 22.90 -1.60
CA LEU A 194 5.17 22.28 -0.80
C LEU A 194 4.05 23.30 -0.54
N LEU A 195 2.85 23.03 -1.03
CA LEU A 195 1.65 23.83 -0.71
C LEU A 195 0.96 23.26 0.54
N ALA A 196 0.83 21.94 0.64
CA ALA A 196 0.25 21.29 1.82
C ALA A 196 0.86 19.91 2.03
N ASP A 197 1.12 19.56 3.29
CA ASP A 197 1.43 18.19 3.75
C ASP A 197 0.18 17.59 4.38
N LEU A 198 -0.41 16.61 3.70
CA LEU A 198 -1.67 16.03 4.16
C LEU A 198 -1.51 15.13 5.40
N SER A 199 -0.28 14.72 5.72
CA SER A 199 -0.01 14.01 6.97
C SER A 199 -0.17 14.90 8.21
N ALA A 200 -0.11 16.22 8.03
CA ALA A 200 -0.17 17.23 9.08
C ALA A 200 -1.57 17.84 9.28
N ILE A 201 -2.56 17.52 8.43
CA ILE A 201 -3.91 18.13 8.50
C ILE A 201 -4.81 17.53 9.59
N GLY A 202 -4.32 16.53 10.34
CA GLY A 202 -5.02 15.99 11.52
C GLY A 202 -6.22 15.09 11.23
N ILE A 203 -6.35 14.55 10.00
CA ILE A 203 -7.42 13.59 9.67
C ILE A 203 -7.04 12.17 10.06
N ASP A 204 -8.01 11.40 10.53
CA ASP A 204 -7.93 9.95 10.56
C ASP A 204 -8.04 9.43 9.12
N TYR A 205 -7.14 8.55 8.70
CA TYR A 205 -7.14 8.03 7.33
C TYR A 205 -6.60 6.61 7.29
N GLN A 206 -7.26 5.73 6.55
CA GLN A 206 -6.70 4.44 6.18
C GLN A 206 -6.15 4.52 4.75
N GLY A 207 -4.83 4.45 4.63
CA GLY A 207 -4.15 4.38 3.34
C GLY A 207 -4.13 2.97 2.75
N ALA A 208 -3.04 2.64 2.07
CA ALA A 208 -2.84 1.31 1.49
C ALA A 208 -2.66 0.23 2.56
N GLY A 209 -3.11 -0.97 2.23
CA GLY A 209 -2.95 -2.18 3.03
C GLY A 209 -3.13 -3.43 2.18
N VAL A 210 -2.93 -4.58 2.79
CA VAL A 210 -3.09 -5.91 2.17
C VAL A 210 -4.57 -6.16 1.93
N VAL A 211 -4.94 -6.36 0.67
CA VAL A 211 -6.32 -6.57 0.22
C VAL A 211 -6.40 -7.85 -0.62
N THR A 212 -7.50 -8.55 -0.46
CA THR A 212 -7.90 -9.70 -1.26
C THR A 212 -9.41 -9.70 -1.45
N THR A 213 -10.00 -10.75 -2.05
CA THR A 213 -11.44 -10.95 -2.08
C THR A 213 -11.88 -11.86 -0.92
N ARG A 214 -13.11 -11.70 -0.42
CA ARG A 214 -13.68 -12.62 0.57
C ARG A 214 -13.80 -14.05 0.03
N SER A 215 -14.04 -14.18 -1.27
CA SER A 215 -14.02 -15.49 -1.95
C SER A 215 -12.63 -16.13 -1.84
N TYR A 216 -11.55 -15.41 -2.12
CA TYR A 216 -10.19 -15.94 -2.01
C TYR A 216 -9.81 -16.31 -0.56
N VAL A 217 -10.28 -15.53 0.43
CA VAL A 217 -10.10 -15.90 1.86
C VAL A 217 -10.71 -17.25 2.18
N ARG A 218 -11.91 -17.53 1.66
CA ARG A 218 -12.59 -18.84 1.86
C ARG A 218 -11.94 -19.99 1.11
N GLU A 219 -11.49 -19.74 -0.12
CA GLU A 219 -10.92 -20.76 -1.01
C GLU A 219 -9.46 -21.09 -0.66
N SER A 220 -8.70 -20.13 -0.11
CA SER A 220 -7.26 -20.26 0.13
C SER A 220 -6.82 -19.73 1.51
N PRO A 221 -7.46 -20.12 2.61
CA PRO A 221 -7.20 -19.57 3.94
C PRO A 221 -5.77 -19.79 4.42
N ASP A 222 -5.15 -20.90 4.04
CA ASP A 222 -3.76 -21.21 4.40
C ASP A 222 -2.77 -20.28 3.67
N ILE A 223 -3.01 -19.95 2.40
CA ILE A 223 -2.17 -18.99 1.66
C ILE A 223 -2.27 -17.61 2.31
N VAL A 224 -3.48 -17.16 2.66
CA VAL A 224 -3.72 -15.88 3.35
C VAL A 224 -2.97 -15.84 4.69
N ARG A 225 -3.04 -16.90 5.49
CA ARG A 225 -2.34 -17.01 6.78
C ARG A 225 -0.82 -16.91 6.62
N ARG A 226 -0.24 -17.65 5.68
CA ARG A 226 1.20 -17.63 5.39
C ARG A 226 1.65 -16.26 4.86
N TYR A 227 0.84 -15.64 4.00
CA TYR A 227 1.11 -14.32 3.47
C TYR A 227 1.15 -13.25 4.58
N LEU A 228 0.13 -13.21 5.44
CA LEU A 228 0.08 -12.23 6.53
C LEU A 228 1.18 -12.46 7.57
N ARG A 229 1.55 -13.72 7.82
CA ARG A 229 2.68 -14.03 8.69
C ARG A 229 3.99 -13.48 8.14
N ALA A 230 4.26 -13.67 6.85
CA ALA A 230 5.42 -13.09 6.17
C ALA A 230 5.39 -11.56 6.18
N TYR A 231 4.21 -10.97 5.90
CA TYR A 231 4.02 -9.53 5.85
C TYR A 231 4.26 -8.84 7.21
N VAL A 232 3.76 -9.41 8.31
CA VAL A 232 4.00 -8.90 9.67
C VAL A 232 5.48 -8.99 10.05
N GLU A 233 6.16 -10.06 9.67
CA GLU A 233 7.62 -10.19 9.84
C GLU A 233 8.39 -9.17 8.99
N GLY A 234 7.90 -8.89 7.77
CA GLY A 234 8.41 -7.83 6.90
C GLY A 234 8.25 -6.43 7.50
N LEU A 235 7.11 -6.15 8.12
CA LEU A 235 6.87 -4.92 8.85
C LEU A 235 7.82 -4.77 10.03
N HIS A 236 8.00 -5.82 10.82
CA HIS A 236 8.98 -5.82 11.91
C HIS A 236 10.38 -5.48 11.37
N ARG A 237 10.84 -6.16 10.33
CA ARG A 237 12.15 -5.89 9.73
C ARG A 237 12.26 -4.48 9.15
N PHE A 238 11.19 -3.96 8.53
CA PHE A 238 11.14 -2.57 8.06
C PHE A 238 11.37 -1.57 9.19
N LYS A 239 10.83 -1.82 10.38
CA LYS A 239 10.97 -0.94 11.54
C LYS A 239 12.33 -1.07 12.25
N THR A 240 13.01 -2.20 12.14
CA THR A 240 14.22 -2.53 12.95
C THR A 240 15.53 -2.54 12.15
N ASP A 241 15.46 -2.63 10.83
CA ASP A 241 16.64 -2.68 9.95
C ASP A 241 16.66 -1.49 8.98
N LYS A 242 17.01 -0.29 9.49
CA LYS A 242 17.05 0.97 8.72
C LYS A 242 17.91 0.84 7.46
N ASN A 243 19.11 0.25 7.58
CA ASN A 243 20.06 0.20 6.47
C ASN A 243 19.54 -0.64 5.31
N PHE A 244 18.92 -1.78 5.61
CA PHE A 244 18.28 -2.62 4.60
C PHE A 244 17.03 -1.94 4.03
N ALA A 245 16.20 -1.31 4.87
CA ALA A 245 14.99 -0.59 4.45
C ALA A 245 15.30 0.52 3.46
N VAL A 246 16.29 1.37 3.73
CA VAL A 246 16.73 2.46 2.85
C VAL A 246 17.18 1.94 1.49
N LYS A 247 17.97 0.84 1.45
CA LYS A 247 18.36 0.18 0.20
C LYS A 247 17.17 -0.35 -0.59
N VAL A 248 16.21 -0.97 0.09
CA VAL A 248 15.00 -1.52 -0.55
C VAL A 248 14.12 -0.39 -1.09
N ILE A 249 13.90 0.67 -0.32
CA ILE A 249 13.15 1.85 -0.80
C ILE A 249 13.83 2.40 -2.07
N GLY A 250 15.16 2.60 -2.05
CA GLY A 250 15.91 3.11 -3.21
C GLY A 250 15.75 2.24 -4.45
N LYS A 251 15.83 0.90 -4.29
CA LYS A 251 15.65 -0.06 -5.38
C LYS A 251 14.29 0.08 -6.08
N TYR A 252 13.21 0.14 -5.31
CA TYR A 252 11.85 0.14 -5.87
C TYR A 252 11.36 1.53 -6.28
N SER A 253 11.77 2.59 -5.58
CA SER A 253 11.46 3.97 -5.96
C SER A 253 12.35 4.50 -7.10
N ARG A 254 13.47 3.82 -7.41
CA ARG A 254 14.52 4.26 -8.35
C ARG A 254 15.12 5.62 -7.96
N ILE A 255 15.19 5.90 -6.68
CA ILE A 255 15.80 7.10 -6.11
C ILE A 255 17.14 6.71 -5.47
N THR A 256 18.17 7.52 -5.71
CA THR A 256 19.51 7.34 -5.15
C THR A 256 19.88 8.39 -4.10
N ASP A 257 19.05 9.40 -3.93
CA ASP A 257 19.21 10.47 -2.96
C ASP A 257 19.04 9.95 -1.54
N GLN A 258 20.14 9.83 -0.82
CA GLN A 258 20.21 9.23 0.51
C GLN A 258 19.32 9.97 1.52
N GLU A 259 19.28 11.31 1.47
CA GLU A 259 18.47 12.12 2.38
C GLU A 259 16.97 11.85 2.16
N ALA A 260 16.55 11.80 0.90
CA ALA A 260 15.16 11.48 0.54
C ALA A 260 14.74 10.07 0.95
N LEU A 261 15.66 9.09 0.84
CA LEU A 261 15.41 7.72 1.26
C LEU A 261 15.31 7.59 2.79
N GLU A 262 16.19 8.28 3.52
CA GLU A 262 16.15 8.30 4.99
C GLU A 262 14.92 9.02 5.53
N GLU A 263 14.52 10.14 4.92
CA GLU A 263 13.26 10.81 5.25
C GLU A 263 12.07 9.87 5.03
N THR A 264 12.06 9.13 3.93
CA THR A 264 11.02 8.15 3.62
C THR A 264 10.93 7.06 4.70
N TYR A 265 12.07 6.53 5.11
CA TYR A 265 12.14 5.58 6.22
C TYR A 265 11.60 6.17 7.53
N GLN A 266 12.05 7.37 7.91
CA GLN A 266 11.60 8.05 9.12
C GLN A 266 10.08 8.31 9.09
N HIS A 267 9.55 8.72 7.94
CA HIS A 267 8.12 8.97 7.80
C HIS A 267 7.31 7.68 7.99
N TYR A 268 7.60 6.63 7.21
CA TYR A 268 6.77 5.42 7.22
C TYR A 268 7.08 4.47 8.37
N ALA A 269 8.34 4.10 8.57
CA ALA A 269 8.71 3.08 9.56
C ALA A 269 8.58 3.57 11.00
N VAL A 270 8.88 4.87 11.25
CA VAL A 270 8.94 5.41 12.61
C VAL A 270 7.65 6.13 12.98
N LYS A 271 7.13 7.01 12.10
CA LYS A 271 6.03 7.92 12.46
C LYS A 271 4.63 7.41 12.09
N VAL A 272 4.49 6.63 11.00
CA VAL A 272 3.16 6.29 10.44
C VAL A 272 2.74 4.87 10.75
N MET A 273 3.61 3.88 10.51
CA MET A 273 3.22 2.47 10.59
C MET A 273 3.30 1.93 12.02
N PRO A 274 2.23 1.32 12.56
CA PRO A 274 2.23 0.70 13.89
C PRO A 274 3.04 -0.61 13.90
N LYS A 275 3.33 -1.17 15.08
CA LYS A 275 3.94 -2.50 15.25
C LYS A 275 3.01 -3.62 14.72
N VAL A 276 1.72 -3.51 14.97
CA VAL A 276 0.69 -4.44 14.47
C VAL A 276 -0.15 -3.72 13.43
N PRO A 277 -0.23 -4.21 12.19
CA PRO A 277 -0.84 -3.48 11.09
C PRO A 277 -2.37 -3.64 11.04
N TYR A 278 -3.08 -3.41 12.14
CA TYR A 278 -4.54 -3.38 12.12
C TYR A 278 -5.03 -2.22 11.25
N PRO A 279 -6.03 -2.41 10.37
CA PRO A 279 -6.69 -1.30 9.70
C PRO A 279 -7.33 -0.34 10.71
N THR A 280 -7.25 0.96 10.47
CA THR A 280 -7.88 1.96 11.36
C THR A 280 -9.36 2.13 11.04
N VAL A 281 -10.22 1.75 11.98
CA VAL A 281 -11.69 1.88 11.86
C VAL A 281 -12.09 3.34 11.63
N LYS A 282 -11.52 4.28 12.40
CA LYS A 282 -11.79 5.73 12.24
C LYS A 282 -11.37 6.24 10.87
N GLY A 283 -10.21 5.79 10.36
CA GLY A 283 -9.74 6.19 9.04
C GLY A 283 -10.60 5.65 7.90
N ILE A 284 -11.16 4.44 8.04
CA ILE A 284 -12.12 3.89 7.07
C ILE A 284 -13.46 4.64 7.15
N GLN A 285 -13.94 4.94 8.36
CA GLN A 285 -15.19 5.68 8.55
C GLN A 285 -15.12 7.07 7.89
N MET A 286 -14.00 7.79 8.09
CA MET A 286 -13.77 9.09 7.44
C MET A 286 -13.87 8.99 5.90
N VAL A 287 -13.31 7.92 5.31
CA VAL A 287 -13.39 7.71 3.86
C VAL A 287 -14.83 7.39 3.43
N LEU A 288 -15.55 6.58 4.22
CA LEU A 288 -16.96 6.26 3.98
C LEU A 288 -17.85 7.49 4.04
N ASP A 289 -17.65 8.35 5.04
CA ASP A 289 -18.44 9.57 5.23
C ASP A 289 -18.26 10.52 4.03
N GLU A 290 -17.02 10.71 3.59
CA GLU A 290 -16.74 11.56 2.43
C GLU A 290 -17.29 10.97 1.11
N ILE A 291 -17.15 9.66 0.88
CA ILE A 291 -17.76 8.99 -0.29
C ILE A 291 -19.28 9.04 -0.17
N GLY A 292 -19.84 8.83 1.01
CA GLY A 292 -21.27 8.86 1.31
C GLY A 292 -21.92 10.20 1.07
N SER A 293 -21.17 11.30 1.15
CA SER A 293 -21.67 12.63 0.80
C SER A 293 -22.12 12.72 -0.67
N ARG A 294 -21.53 11.90 -1.54
CA ARG A 294 -21.76 11.87 -3.00
C ARG A 294 -22.40 10.57 -3.49
N THR A 295 -22.32 9.50 -2.69
CA THR A 295 -22.82 8.16 -3.06
C THR A 295 -23.68 7.59 -1.92
N PRO A 296 -25.03 7.75 -1.98
CA PRO A 296 -25.93 7.39 -0.87
C PRO A 296 -25.78 5.94 -0.37
N LYS A 297 -25.44 4.98 -1.24
CA LYS A 297 -25.20 3.57 -0.86
C LYS A 297 -24.11 3.42 0.21
N ALA A 298 -23.11 4.29 0.24
CA ALA A 298 -22.02 4.22 1.21
C ALA A 298 -22.48 4.54 2.63
N LYS A 299 -23.54 5.32 2.82
CA LYS A 299 -24.07 5.71 4.15
C LYS A 299 -24.60 4.54 4.97
N ASN A 300 -24.96 3.43 4.31
CA ASN A 300 -25.52 2.24 4.95
C ASN A 300 -24.44 1.19 5.27
N LEU A 301 -23.16 1.50 5.08
CA LEU A 301 -22.05 0.60 5.28
C LEU A 301 -21.14 1.11 6.41
N GLY A 302 -20.68 0.19 7.25
CA GLY A 302 -19.67 0.47 8.27
C GLY A 302 -18.28 -0.04 7.86
N PRO A 303 -17.22 0.37 8.58
CA PRO A 303 -15.84 -0.10 8.35
C PRO A 303 -15.70 -1.63 8.33
N GLU A 304 -16.50 -2.35 9.11
CA GLU A 304 -16.50 -3.82 9.20
C GLU A 304 -16.85 -4.51 7.87
N ASN A 305 -17.53 -3.81 6.97
CA ASN A 305 -17.82 -4.33 5.63
C ASN A 305 -16.57 -4.41 4.74
N PHE A 306 -15.47 -3.76 5.14
CA PHE A 306 -14.26 -3.62 4.32
C PHE A 306 -13.01 -4.24 4.93
N ILE A 307 -13.10 -4.80 6.14
CA ILE A 307 -11.96 -5.39 6.84
C ILE A 307 -12.26 -6.83 7.30
N ASP A 308 -11.18 -7.63 7.38
CA ASP A 308 -11.16 -8.90 8.09
C ASP A 308 -9.83 -9.01 8.85
N VAL A 309 -9.89 -8.81 10.15
CA VAL A 309 -8.72 -8.81 11.03
C VAL A 309 -8.51 -10.15 11.76
N SER A 310 -9.26 -11.19 11.39
CA SER A 310 -9.22 -12.50 12.07
C SER A 310 -7.81 -13.10 12.07
N TYR A 311 -7.12 -13.06 10.93
CA TYR A 311 -5.75 -13.57 10.78
C TYR A 311 -4.71 -12.77 11.57
N LEU A 312 -4.84 -11.45 11.69
CA LEU A 312 -3.96 -10.64 12.54
C LEU A 312 -4.18 -10.95 14.02
N LYS A 313 -5.44 -11.12 14.43
CA LYS A 313 -5.78 -11.56 15.80
C LYS A 313 -5.21 -12.94 16.10
N GLU A 314 -5.29 -13.90 15.17
CA GLU A 314 -4.67 -15.21 15.28
C GLU A 314 -3.15 -15.10 15.51
N LEU A 315 -2.46 -14.27 14.72
CA LEU A 315 -1.02 -14.04 14.86
C LEU A 315 -0.66 -13.39 16.21
N GLU A 316 -1.46 -12.47 16.69
CA GLU A 316 -1.25 -11.82 17.99
C GLU A 316 -1.49 -12.81 19.14
N GLN A 317 -2.60 -13.53 19.13
CA GLN A 317 -2.97 -14.54 20.13
C GLN A 317 -1.98 -15.72 20.21
N SER A 318 -1.37 -16.09 19.08
CA SER A 318 -0.32 -17.13 19.05
C SER A 318 1.01 -16.68 19.66
N GLY A 319 1.13 -15.41 20.10
CA GLY A 319 2.38 -14.84 20.59
C GLY A 319 3.42 -14.55 19.49
N PHE A 320 3.10 -14.78 18.21
CA PHE A 320 4.04 -14.58 17.11
C PHE A 320 4.56 -13.13 17.05
N ILE A 321 3.65 -12.15 17.14
CA ILE A 321 4.01 -10.73 17.07
C ILE A 321 4.86 -10.33 18.30
N LYS A 322 4.46 -10.75 19.49
CA LYS A 322 5.22 -10.52 20.72
C LYS A 322 6.64 -11.06 20.62
N LYS A 323 6.81 -12.29 20.09
CA LYS A 323 8.13 -12.89 19.88
C LYS A 323 9.00 -12.10 18.90
N LEU A 324 8.43 -11.50 17.85
CA LEU A 324 9.17 -10.68 16.89
C LEU A 324 9.77 -9.43 17.52
N TYR A 325 9.05 -8.77 18.44
CA TYR A 325 9.48 -7.52 19.08
C TYR A 325 10.24 -7.72 20.40
N GLY A 326 10.36 -8.96 20.88
CA GLY A 326 11.07 -9.27 22.13
C GLY A 326 10.33 -8.83 23.40
N ASP A 327 9.01 -8.62 23.31
CA ASP A 327 8.15 -8.16 24.41
C ASP A 327 7.58 -9.35 25.21
#